data_20a347a1d9b7bbf9951176ea9a29c9d0
#
_entry.id   20a347a1d9b7bbf9951176ea9a29c9d0
#
_cell.length_a   1.000
_cell.length_b   1.000
_cell.length_c   1.000
_cell.angle_alpha   90.00
_cell.angle_beta   90.00
_cell.angle_gamma   90.00
#
_symmetry.space_group_name_H-M   'P 1'
#
loop_
_entity.id
_entity.type
_entity.pdbx_description
1 polymer ?
#
loop_
_entity_poly.entity_id
_entity_poly.type
_entity_poly.pdbx_seq_one_letter_code
_entity_poly.pdbx_strand_id
1 'polypeptide(L)'
;NKFVPVGGRFIPGEEVCLMNLTVGGSVYRIGSLICYEDVFSNLARESARSGADLFFVATNNAWYGEEGGAEQHAAHSVLRAVENRRPVMRAGNGGWSGWIDSYGTVRDLLLDAEGTIYFRGGGAYTIEQFEEWSRQQSYYTRHGDWFVALSGGLALMSLLFGLHQLKLRS
;
A
#
# COMPACT_ATOMS: atom_id res chain seq x y z
N ASN A 1 28.13 -12.41 1.09
CA ASN A 1 27.07 -11.60 0.45
C ASN A 1 27.73 -10.71 -0.61
N LYS A 2 27.63 -11.09 -1.88
CA LYS A 2 28.06 -10.23 -2.99
C LYS A 2 26.91 -9.28 -3.28
N PHE A 3 27.05 -8.00 -2.92
CA PHE A 3 26.24 -6.95 -3.48
C PHE A 3 26.46 -6.97 -5.00
N VAL A 4 25.43 -7.21 -5.76
CA VAL A 4 25.45 -6.97 -7.20
C VAL A 4 25.33 -5.47 -7.36
N PRO A 5 26.37 -4.76 -7.84
CA PRO A 5 26.24 -3.34 -8.11
C PRO A 5 25.20 -3.19 -9.23
N VAL A 6 24.08 -2.57 -8.92
CA VAL A 6 23.10 -2.17 -9.93
C VAL A 6 23.76 -1.02 -10.69
N GLY A 7 24.46 -1.36 -11.77
CA GLY A 7 25.06 -0.39 -12.67
C GLY A 7 23.96 0.24 -13.51
N GLY A 8 23.58 1.48 -13.18
CA GLY A 8 22.63 2.26 -13.96
C GLY A 8 22.09 3.43 -13.17
N ARG A 9 21.78 4.50 -13.88
CA ARG A 9 21.09 5.66 -13.31
C ARG A 9 19.59 5.42 -13.43
N PHE A 10 18.90 5.19 -12.32
CA PHE A 10 17.44 5.15 -12.31
C PHE A 10 16.92 6.56 -12.55
N ILE A 11 16.01 6.69 -13.52
CA ILE A 11 15.31 7.94 -13.78
C ILE A 11 13.93 7.78 -13.11
N PRO A 12 13.58 8.65 -12.15
CA PRO A 12 12.25 8.63 -11.56
C PRO A 12 11.18 8.87 -12.62
N GLY A 13 10.02 8.22 -12.48
CA GLY A 13 8.85 8.56 -13.27
C GLY A 13 8.34 9.96 -12.91
N GLU A 14 7.82 10.68 -13.88
CA GLU A 14 7.27 12.05 -13.69
C GLU A 14 5.80 12.00 -13.25
N GLU A 15 5.10 10.90 -13.54
CA GLU A 15 3.67 10.75 -13.26
C GLU A 15 3.31 9.29 -12.94
N VAL A 16 2.15 9.10 -12.29
CA VAL A 16 1.57 7.78 -12.06
C VAL A 16 0.97 7.24 -13.35
N CYS A 17 1.46 6.08 -13.78
CA CYS A 17 0.93 5.37 -14.93
C CYS A 17 0.08 4.18 -14.46
N LEU A 18 -1.21 4.15 -14.83
CA LEU A 18 -2.08 3.02 -14.56
C LEU A 18 -2.04 2.02 -15.75
N MET A 19 -1.94 0.75 -15.42
CA MET A 19 -2.06 -0.32 -16.42
C MET A 19 -3.54 -0.65 -16.64
N ASN A 20 -3.97 -0.74 -17.89
CA ASN A 20 -5.32 -1.16 -18.25
C ASN A 20 -5.37 -2.66 -18.51
N LEU A 21 -6.24 -3.36 -17.79
CA LEU A 21 -6.54 -4.77 -17.99
C LEU A 21 -7.99 -4.92 -18.47
N THR A 22 -8.18 -5.50 -19.65
CA THR A 22 -9.51 -5.76 -20.19
C THR A 22 -9.91 -7.20 -19.94
N VAL A 23 -10.98 -7.43 -19.20
CA VAL A 23 -11.54 -8.75 -18.90
C VAL A 23 -13.05 -8.74 -19.14
N GLY A 24 -13.56 -9.64 -19.96
CA GLY A 24 -15.00 -9.77 -20.22
C GLY A 24 -15.65 -8.49 -20.76
N GLY A 25 -14.89 -7.65 -21.48
CA GLY A 25 -15.38 -6.35 -21.98
C GLY A 25 -15.32 -5.20 -21.00
N SER A 26 -14.96 -5.44 -19.75
CA SER A 26 -14.72 -4.41 -18.73
C SER A 26 -13.24 -4.04 -18.65
N VAL A 27 -12.94 -2.77 -18.44
CA VAL A 27 -11.57 -2.27 -18.28
C VAL A 27 -11.31 -1.99 -16.80
N TYR A 28 -10.29 -2.62 -16.25
CA TYR A 28 -9.80 -2.43 -14.90
C TYR A 28 -8.48 -1.67 -14.94
N ARG A 29 -8.34 -0.63 -14.14
CA ARG A 29 -7.14 0.19 -14.03
C ARG A 29 -6.33 -0.26 -12.82
N ILE A 30 -5.11 -0.68 -13.05
CA ILE A 30 -4.23 -1.25 -12.05
C ILE A 30 -3.15 -0.22 -11.70
N GLY A 31 -3.08 0.18 -10.43
CA GLY A 31 -1.97 0.94 -9.86
C GLY A 31 -0.84 0.01 -9.46
N SER A 32 0.28 0.06 -10.17
CA SER A 32 1.44 -0.78 -9.86
C SER A 32 2.32 -0.13 -8.81
N LEU A 33 2.71 -0.90 -7.81
CA LEU A 33 3.68 -0.53 -6.79
C LEU A 33 4.82 -1.55 -6.80
N ILE A 34 6.04 -1.09 -6.97
CA ILE A 34 7.20 -1.96 -7.11
C ILE A 34 7.95 -2.03 -5.78
N CYS A 35 8.02 -3.25 -5.24
CA CYS A 35 8.77 -3.55 -4.02
C CYS A 35 8.37 -2.62 -2.85
N TYR A 36 9.29 -1.82 -2.37
CA TYR A 36 9.12 -0.95 -1.19
C TYR A 36 8.21 0.27 -1.43
N GLU A 37 7.70 0.46 -2.63
CA GLU A 37 6.80 1.60 -2.95
C GLU A 37 5.48 1.55 -2.18
N ASP A 38 5.00 0.35 -1.79
CA ASP A 38 3.78 0.22 -0.99
C ASP A 38 3.93 0.70 0.47
N VAL A 39 5.15 0.93 0.93
CA VAL A 39 5.43 1.58 2.22
C VAL A 39 5.04 3.06 2.18
N PHE A 40 5.18 3.71 1.03
CA PHE A 40 4.90 5.13 0.85
C PHE A 40 3.43 5.37 0.49
N SER A 41 2.68 5.88 1.45
CA SER A 41 1.23 6.09 1.33
C SER A 41 0.84 7.04 0.18
N ASN A 42 1.68 8.04 -0.11
CA ASN A 42 1.43 9.00 -1.19
C ASN A 42 1.39 8.34 -2.58
N LEU A 43 2.23 7.34 -2.87
CA LEU A 43 2.26 6.67 -4.17
C LEU A 43 0.96 5.89 -4.44
N ALA A 44 0.50 5.11 -3.46
CA ALA A 44 -0.77 4.42 -3.56
C ALA A 44 -1.95 5.41 -3.64
N ARG A 45 -1.89 6.50 -2.86
CA ARG A 45 -2.91 7.54 -2.88
C ARG A 45 -3.00 8.23 -4.26
N GLU A 46 -1.89 8.57 -4.88
CA GLU A 46 -1.85 9.15 -6.22
C GLU A 46 -2.43 8.20 -7.26
N SER A 47 -2.08 6.90 -7.20
CA SER A 47 -2.67 5.88 -8.06
C SER A 47 -4.19 5.80 -7.89
N ALA A 48 -4.69 5.81 -6.64
CA ALA A 48 -6.13 5.82 -6.36
C ALA A 48 -6.82 7.10 -6.87
N ARG A 49 -6.20 8.26 -6.73
CA ARG A 49 -6.70 9.54 -7.25
C ARG A 49 -6.78 9.56 -8.77
N SER A 50 -5.80 8.95 -9.43
CA SER A 50 -5.76 8.77 -10.89
C SER A 50 -6.79 7.74 -11.36
N GLY A 51 -7.47 7.06 -10.43
CA GLY A 51 -8.58 6.16 -10.70
C GLY A 51 -8.19 4.69 -10.78
N ALA A 52 -7.17 4.26 -10.06
CA ALA A 52 -6.88 2.84 -9.92
C ALA A 52 -8.08 2.10 -9.30
N ASP A 53 -8.43 0.96 -9.87
CA ASP A 53 -9.49 0.07 -9.36
C ASP A 53 -8.93 -0.92 -8.33
N LEU A 54 -7.66 -1.30 -8.51
CA LEU A 54 -6.91 -2.13 -7.57
C LEU A 54 -5.42 -1.77 -7.61
N PHE A 55 -4.68 -2.21 -6.59
CA PHE A 55 -3.22 -2.13 -6.58
C PHE A 55 -2.60 -3.50 -6.86
N PHE A 56 -1.51 -3.50 -7.59
CA PHE A 56 -0.66 -4.66 -7.78
C PHE A 56 0.74 -4.36 -7.23
N VAL A 57 1.18 -5.15 -6.25
CA VAL A 57 2.51 -5.04 -5.65
C VAL A 57 3.37 -6.20 -6.12
N ALA A 58 4.40 -5.90 -6.90
CA ALA A 58 5.43 -6.86 -7.28
C ALA A 58 6.68 -6.62 -6.44
N THR A 59 7.11 -7.61 -5.67
CA THR A 59 8.23 -7.43 -4.73
C THR A 59 9.18 -8.60 -4.69
N ASN A 60 10.42 -8.34 -4.27
CA ASN A 60 11.40 -9.36 -3.94
C ASN A 60 11.74 -9.28 -2.47
N ASN A 61 11.20 -10.20 -1.68
CA ASN A 61 11.41 -10.29 -0.22
C ASN A 61 12.56 -11.23 0.17
N ALA A 62 13.18 -11.92 -0.79
CA ALA A 62 14.26 -12.87 -0.53
C ALA A 62 15.47 -12.26 0.23
N TRP A 63 15.58 -10.93 0.23
CA TRP A 63 16.60 -10.19 0.97
C TRP A 63 16.46 -10.29 2.49
N TYR A 64 15.23 -10.47 2.98
CA TYR A 64 14.91 -10.48 4.41
C TYR A 64 15.16 -11.83 5.07
N GLY A 65 15.39 -12.90 4.28
CA GLY A 65 15.36 -14.26 4.82
C GLY A 65 13.95 -14.67 5.28
N GLU A 66 13.87 -15.63 6.17
CA GLU A 66 12.61 -16.22 6.67
C GLU A 66 12.26 -15.73 8.09
N GLU A 67 12.63 -14.51 8.43
CA GLU A 67 12.52 -13.96 9.80
C GLU A 67 11.39 -12.90 9.93
N GLY A 68 10.27 -13.07 9.23
CA GLY A 68 9.09 -12.20 9.38
C GLY A 68 9.16 -10.86 8.62
N GLY A 69 10.24 -10.57 7.92
CA GLY A 69 10.38 -9.33 7.16
C GLY A 69 9.40 -9.23 5.98
N ALA A 70 9.03 -10.36 5.38
CA ALA A 70 8.07 -10.42 4.29
C ALA A 70 6.65 -10.11 4.78
N GLU A 71 6.26 -10.62 5.94
CA GLU A 71 4.98 -10.35 6.60
C GLU A 71 4.87 -8.89 7.03
N GLN A 72 5.94 -8.36 7.64
CA GLN A 72 5.99 -6.96 8.02
C GLN A 72 5.87 -6.03 6.81
N HIS A 73 6.53 -6.38 5.71
CA HIS A 73 6.39 -5.62 4.46
C HIS A 73 4.95 -5.73 3.92
N ALA A 74 4.33 -6.91 3.95
CA ALA A 74 2.95 -7.10 3.49
C ALA A 74 1.93 -6.30 4.33
N ALA A 75 2.19 -6.05 5.61
CA ALA A 75 1.34 -5.25 6.46
C ALA A 75 1.15 -3.81 5.93
N HIS A 76 2.12 -3.25 5.21
CA HIS A 76 1.95 -1.95 4.55
C HIS A 76 0.88 -1.99 3.46
N SER A 77 0.78 -3.10 2.71
CA SER A 77 -0.28 -3.25 1.72
C SER A 77 -1.68 -3.30 2.34
N VAL A 78 -1.81 -3.85 3.56
CA VAL A 78 -3.08 -3.78 4.32
C VAL A 78 -3.49 -2.33 4.56
N LEU A 79 -2.53 -1.49 4.98
CA LEU A 79 -2.78 -0.05 5.17
C LEU A 79 -3.18 0.63 3.86
N ARG A 80 -2.48 0.33 2.75
CA ARG A 80 -2.81 0.88 1.43
C ARG A 80 -4.22 0.53 1.00
N ALA A 81 -4.65 -0.72 1.25
CA ALA A 81 -6.00 -1.16 0.96
C ALA A 81 -7.05 -0.35 1.75
N VAL A 82 -6.88 -0.25 3.07
CA VAL A 82 -7.80 0.46 3.97
C VAL A 82 -7.87 1.95 3.66
N GLU A 83 -6.72 2.60 3.50
CA GLU A 83 -6.60 4.03 3.22
C GLU A 83 -7.32 4.44 1.93
N ASN A 84 -7.16 3.63 0.89
CA ASN A 84 -7.63 3.99 -0.43
C ASN A 84 -8.93 3.28 -0.85
N ARG A 85 -9.39 2.32 -0.05
CA ARG A 85 -10.55 1.48 -0.38
C ARG A 85 -10.39 0.80 -1.74
N ARG A 86 -9.21 0.22 -1.94
CA ARG A 86 -8.86 -0.55 -3.14
C ARG A 86 -8.26 -1.90 -2.73
N PRO A 87 -8.67 -3.00 -3.36
CA PRO A 87 -8.02 -4.28 -3.12
C PRO A 87 -6.55 -4.23 -3.54
N VAL A 88 -5.73 -5.01 -2.87
CA VAL A 88 -4.30 -5.15 -3.18
C VAL A 88 -4.00 -6.60 -3.49
N MET A 89 -3.43 -6.84 -4.65
CA MET A 89 -2.82 -8.12 -5.01
C MET A 89 -1.30 -8.00 -4.86
N ARG A 90 -0.68 -8.96 -4.18
CA ARG A 90 0.78 -9.04 -4.03
C ARG A 90 1.34 -10.29 -4.68
N ALA A 91 2.47 -10.14 -5.36
CA ALA A 91 3.31 -11.21 -5.83
C ALA A 91 4.72 -11.00 -5.26
N GLY A 92 5.10 -11.81 -4.27
CA GLY A 92 6.37 -11.73 -3.56
C GLY A 92 7.30 -12.89 -3.92
N ASN A 93 8.46 -12.58 -4.48
CA ASN A 93 9.53 -13.56 -4.60
C ASN A 93 10.17 -13.79 -3.23
N GLY A 94 10.20 -15.05 -2.76
CA GLY A 94 10.73 -15.41 -1.44
C GLY A 94 9.97 -14.76 -0.30
N GLY A 95 8.62 -14.75 -0.37
CA GLY A 95 7.80 -14.19 0.68
C GLY A 95 6.31 -14.11 0.34
N TRP A 96 5.64 -13.18 0.95
CA TRP A 96 4.19 -13.04 1.00
C TRP A 96 3.56 -12.79 -0.37
N SER A 97 2.70 -13.70 -0.84
CA SER A 97 1.90 -13.59 -2.05
C SER A 97 0.43 -13.90 -1.72
N GLY A 98 -0.47 -13.06 -2.20
CA GLY A 98 -1.90 -13.19 -1.89
C GLY A 98 -2.67 -11.93 -2.24
N TRP A 99 -3.91 -11.82 -1.76
CA TRP A 99 -4.69 -10.61 -1.96
C TRP A 99 -5.43 -10.15 -0.70
N ILE A 100 -5.63 -8.86 -0.63
CA ILE A 100 -6.21 -8.12 0.50
C ILE A 100 -7.37 -7.32 -0.05
N ASP A 101 -8.53 -7.38 0.60
CA ASP A 101 -9.70 -6.63 0.17
C ASP A 101 -9.62 -5.13 0.53
N SER A 102 -10.60 -4.36 0.06
CA SER A 102 -10.69 -2.90 0.28
C SER A 102 -10.85 -2.50 1.76
N TYR A 103 -11.10 -3.45 2.65
CA TYR A 103 -11.21 -3.24 4.09
C TYR A 103 -9.97 -3.70 4.86
N GLY A 104 -8.97 -4.22 4.15
CA GLY A 104 -7.72 -4.68 4.75
C GLY A 104 -7.76 -6.12 5.22
N THR A 105 -8.80 -6.88 4.90
CA THR A 105 -8.88 -8.31 5.21
C THR A 105 -8.02 -9.09 4.22
N VAL A 106 -7.10 -9.90 4.73
CA VAL A 106 -6.40 -10.89 3.91
C VAL A 106 -7.39 -11.96 3.52
N ARG A 107 -7.71 -12.06 2.23
CA ARG A 107 -8.70 -13.00 1.70
C ARG A 107 -8.07 -14.33 1.32
N ASP A 108 -6.93 -14.26 0.67
CA ASP A 108 -6.15 -15.43 0.32
C ASP A 108 -4.67 -15.15 0.52
N LEU A 109 -3.97 -16.15 1.00
CA LEU A 109 -2.53 -16.19 1.16
C LEU A 109 -2.00 -17.48 0.55
N LEU A 110 -1.02 -17.36 -0.32
CA LEU A 110 -0.40 -18.51 -0.96
C LEU A 110 0.56 -19.16 0.02
N LEU A 111 0.23 -20.38 0.40
CA LEU A 111 1.01 -21.23 1.31
C LEU A 111 1.32 -22.56 0.63
N ASP A 112 2.43 -23.20 1.03
CA ASP A 112 2.69 -24.59 0.67
C ASP A 112 1.97 -25.58 1.60
N ALA A 113 2.27 -26.86 1.45
CA ALA A 113 1.67 -27.93 2.25
C ALA A 113 2.05 -27.85 3.74
N GLU A 114 3.16 -27.23 4.07
CA GLU A 114 3.68 -26.99 5.41
C GLU A 114 3.15 -25.70 6.04
N GLY A 115 2.38 -24.92 5.28
CA GLY A 115 1.81 -23.63 5.73
C GLY A 115 2.81 -22.48 5.72
N THR A 116 3.89 -22.57 4.95
CA THR A 116 4.87 -21.49 4.81
C THR A 116 4.68 -20.67 3.53
N ILE A 117 5.09 -19.39 3.58
CA ILE A 117 5.11 -18.48 2.43
C ILE A 117 6.42 -18.58 1.63
N TYR A 118 7.41 -19.34 2.11
CA TYR A 118 8.76 -19.43 1.57
C TYR A 118 8.94 -20.62 0.65
N PHE A 119 8.22 -20.67 -0.45
CA PHE A 119 8.28 -21.75 -1.42
C PHE A 119 8.19 -21.24 -2.86
N ARG A 120 8.35 -22.14 -3.83
CA ARG A 120 8.11 -21.84 -5.24
C ARG A 120 6.74 -22.37 -5.65
N GLY A 121 5.87 -21.45 -6.05
CA GLY A 121 4.52 -21.81 -6.45
C GLY A 121 3.81 -20.65 -7.12
N GLY A 122 2.55 -20.87 -7.45
CA GLY A 122 1.66 -19.87 -8.00
C GLY A 122 0.21 -20.24 -7.69
N GLY A 123 -0.64 -19.23 -7.65
CA GLY A 123 -2.07 -19.39 -7.42
C GLY A 123 -2.86 -18.45 -8.32
N ALA A 124 -4.13 -18.75 -8.51
CA ALA A 124 -5.10 -17.88 -9.15
C ALA A 124 -6.15 -17.49 -8.12
N TYR A 125 -6.43 -16.21 -8.02
CA TYR A 125 -7.40 -15.66 -7.08
C TYR A 125 -8.50 -14.92 -7.83
N THR A 126 -9.72 -15.00 -7.32
CA THR A 126 -10.80 -14.12 -7.73
C THR A 126 -10.81 -12.90 -6.81
N ILE A 127 -10.46 -11.74 -7.37
CA ILE A 127 -10.45 -10.49 -6.61
C ILE A 127 -11.85 -9.89 -6.67
N GLU A 128 -12.46 -9.73 -5.49
CA GLU A 128 -13.75 -9.06 -5.36
C GLU A 128 -13.54 -7.55 -5.15
N GLN A 129 -14.19 -6.76 -5.98
CA GLN A 129 -14.27 -5.33 -5.81
C GLN A 129 -15.65 -4.97 -5.27
N PHE A 130 -15.68 -4.31 -4.12
CA PHE A 130 -16.94 -3.82 -3.56
C PHE A 130 -17.50 -2.67 -4.41
N GLU A 131 -18.73 -2.81 -4.88
CA GLU A 131 -19.35 -1.87 -5.82
C GLU A 131 -19.37 -0.44 -5.28
N GLU A 132 -19.57 -0.27 -3.98
CA GLU A 132 -19.56 1.04 -3.32
C GLU A 132 -18.24 1.81 -3.52
N TRP A 133 -17.10 1.09 -3.60
CA TRP A 133 -15.77 1.70 -3.76
C TRP A 133 -15.29 1.76 -5.22
N SER A 134 -15.98 1.10 -6.15
CA SER A 134 -15.59 1.11 -7.56
C SER A 134 -15.63 2.51 -8.19
N ARG A 135 -16.52 3.38 -7.68
CA ARG A 135 -16.74 4.74 -8.20
C ARG A 135 -16.43 5.84 -7.20
N GLN A 136 -16.05 5.49 -5.96
CA GLN A 136 -15.82 6.46 -4.90
C GLN A 136 -14.36 6.46 -4.46
N GLN A 137 -13.92 7.61 -3.98
CA GLN A 137 -12.64 7.75 -3.31
C GLN A 137 -12.86 7.85 -1.81
N SER A 138 -11.99 7.22 -1.04
CA SER A 138 -12.02 7.34 0.42
C SER A 138 -11.74 8.78 0.86
N TYR A 139 -12.07 9.10 2.11
CA TYR A 139 -11.75 10.41 2.67
C TYR A 139 -10.23 10.65 2.67
N TYR A 140 -9.44 9.62 3.02
CA TYR A 140 -7.98 9.70 2.95
C TYR A 140 -7.47 9.94 1.53
N THR A 141 -7.99 9.23 0.52
CA THR A 141 -7.60 9.44 -0.86
C THR A 141 -7.80 10.89 -1.30
N ARG A 142 -8.88 11.54 -0.86
CA ARG A 142 -9.17 12.94 -1.19
C ARG A 142 -8.30 13.93 -0.44
N HIS A 143 -8.13 13.73 0.87
CA HIS A 143 -7.58 14.76 1.78
C HIS A 143 -6.18 14.44 2.31
N GLY A 144 -5.65 13.20 2.10
CA GLY A 144 -4.34 12.78 2.59
C GLY A 144 -4.25 12.79 4.11
N ASP A 145 -3.14 13.24 4.63
CA ASP A 145 -2.81 13.23 6.06
C ASP A 145 -3.52 14.34 6.88
N TRP A 146 -4.81 14.57 6.57
CA TRP A 146 -5.64 15.57 7.23
C TRP A 146 -5.65 15.45 8.75
N PHE A 147 -5.62 14.20 9.27
CA PHE A 147 -5.63 13.93 10.69
C PHE A 147 -4.33 14.39 11.35
N VAL A 148 -3.19 14.24 10.67
CA VAL A 148 -1.89 14.73 11.13
C VAL A 148 -1.91 16.25 11.23
N ALA A 149 -2.44 16.94 10.21
CA ALA A 149 -2.57 18.39 10.22
C ALA A 149 -3.49 18.88 11.35
N LEU A 150 -4.64 18.21 11.56
CA LEU A 150 -5.56 18.54 12.63
C LEU A 150 -4.90 18.33 14.01
N SER A 151 -4.29 17.17 14.22
CA SER A 151 -3.62 16.83 15.49
C SER A 151 -2.46 17.79 15.79
N GLY A 152 -1.66 18.13 14.79
CA GLY A 152 -0.59 19.11 14.92
C GLY A 152 -1.11 20.50 15.27
N GLY A 153 -2.20 20.94 14.64
CA GLY A 153 -2.87 22.20 14.98
C GLY A 153 -3.38 22.24 16.41
N LEU A 154 -4.02 21.18 16.87
CA LEU A 154 -4.50 21.07 18.26
C LEU A 154 -3.34 21.09 19.28
N ALA A 155 -2.27 20.35 18.98
CA ALA A 155 -1.08 20.34 19.84
C ALA A 155 -0.44 21.73 19.92
N LEU A 156 -0.31 22.43 18.80
CA LEU A 156 0.21 23.79 18.78
C LEU A 156 -0.66 24.77 19.57
N MET A 157 -1.97 24.72 19.40
CA MET A 157 -2.90 25.54 20.18
C MET A 157 -2.78 25.29 21.70
N SER A 158 -2.69 24.01 22.09
CA SER A 158 -2.49 23.64 23.51
C SER A 158 -1.19 24.21 24.07
N LEU A 159 -0.11 24.13 23.27
CA LEU A 159 1.18 24.69 23.69
C LEU A 159 1.12 26.21 23.85
N LEU A 160 0.55 26.92 22.89
CA LEU A 160 0.42 28.37 22.93
C LEU A 160 -0.44 28.83 24.12
N PHE A 161 -1.52 28.10 24.39
CA PHE A 161 -2.36 28.37 25.55
C PHE A 161 -1.60 28.16 26.86
N GLY A 162 -0.83 27.08 26.98
CA GLY A 162 0.02 26.83 28.16
C GLY A 162 1.06 27.92 28.40
N LEU A 163 1.75 28.35 27.33
CA LEU A 163 2.73 29.44 27.40
C LEU A 163 2.07 30.78 27.83
N HIS A 164 0.88 31.06 27.30
CA HIS A 164 0.12 32.25 27.68
C HIS A 164 -0.22 32.25 29.18
N GLN A 165 -0.69 31.11 29.71
CA GLN A 165 -1.01 30.95 31.13
C GLN A 165 0.23 31.13 32.02
N LEU A 166 1.39 30.63 31.62
CA LEU A 166 2.64 30.82 32.37
C LEU A 166 3.05 32.30 32.43
N LYS A 167 2.89 33.02 31.29
CA LYS A 167 3.19 34.48 31.26
C LYS A 167 2.25 35.31 32.11
N LEU A 168 1.01 34.90 32.35
CA LEU A 168 0.06 35.60 33.21
C LEU A 168 0.32 35.36 34.70
N ARG A 169 1.11 34.32 35.03
CA ARG A 169 1.46 33.98 36.43
C ARG A 169 2.82 34.53 36.86
N SER A 170 3.63 35.01 35.94
CA SER A 170 4.91 35.71 36.19
C SER A 170 4.70 37.22 36.33
#